data_e396f28a77dc046d93fcf6f0e26b513f
#
_entry.id   e396f28a77dc046d93fcf6f0e26b513f
#
_cell.length_a   1.000
_cell.length_b   1.000
_cell.length_c   1.000
_cell.angle_alpha   90.00
_cell.angle_beta   90.00
_cell.angle_gamma   90.00
#
_symmetry.space_group_name_H-M   'P 1'
#
loop_
_entity.id
_entity.type
_entity.pdbx_description
1 polymer ?
#
loop_
_entity_poly.entity_id
_entity_poly.type
_entity_poly.pdbx_seq_one_letter_code
_entity_poly.pdbx_strand_id
1 'polypeptide(L)'
;MIPGGYAMNVLVTGVAGFIGFHVARRLLDDGHRVVGIDNLNPYYDPALKRDRLARVGSNGEFTFRKLDLADRGGMEEVFAGERFDAVVHLAAQAGVRHSIENPHVYVGSNLTGFLHILEGCRHHGVPHLVYASSSSVYGANTKMPFSVHDNVDHPVSLYAATKKANELMAHTYAALYGIPCTGLRFFTVYGPWGRPDMALFTFTRAILEGRAIDIYNYGDMQRDFTYIDDIIEGVYRIMFLIPRADPTWDGSRPDPGTSFAPSRIYNIGGSHPVNLMHFIEVLEKALGRQAEKNMLPLQKGDVKATCADALDLEAAVGFRPGVPVEEGIQRFVEWYRSYYRV
;
A
#
# COMPACT_ATOMS: atom_id res chain seq x y z
N MET A 1 -9.06 -19.41 11.84
CA MET A 1 -8.00 -20.43 12.10
C MET A 1 -6.76 -19.98 11.37
N ILE A 2 -5.62 -19.93 12.04
CA ILE A 2 -4.32 -19.54 11.47
C ILE A 2 -3.98 -20.49 10.32
N PRO A 3 -3.80 -20.02 9.08
CA PRO A 3 -3.28 -20.86 8.01
C PRO A 3 -1.88 -21.34 8.40
N GLY A 4 -1.68 -22.67 8.56
CA GLY A 4 -0.39 -23.23 8.97
C GLY A 4 -0.27 -23.64 10.45
N GLY A 5 -1.22 -23.28 11.33
CA GLY A 5 -1.37 -23.84 12.68
C GLY A 5 -0.42 -23.31 13.76
N TYR A 6 0.47 -22.33 13.48
CA TYR A 6 1.35 -21.71 14.49
C TYR A 6 1.37 -20.18 14.41
N ALA A 7 1.61 -19.52 15.55
CA ALA A 7 1.76 -18.08 15.61
C ALA A 7 3.11 -17.65 14.98
N MET A 8 3.05 -16.74 14.02
CA MET A 8 4.23 -16.17 13.35
C MET A 8 4.70 -14.93 14.09
N ASN A 9 6.00 -14.62 14.00
CA ASN A 9 6.59 -13.33 14.37
C ASN A 9 6.81 -12.52 13.10
N VAL A 10 6.03 -11.44 12.92
CA VAL A 10 5.99 -10.66 11.67
C VAL A 10 6.51 -9.25 11.90
N LEU A 11 7.49 -8.84 11.09
CA LEU A 11 7.91 -7.44 11.03
C LEU A 11 6.98 -6.67 10.09
N VAL A 12 6.29 -5.64 10.61
CA VAL A 12 5.46 -4.73 9.82
C VAL A 12 6.08 -3.34 9.84
N THR A 13 6.58 -2.87 8.70
CA THR A 13 7.08 -1.51 8.58
C THR A 13 6.00 -0.55 8.09
N GLY A 14 6.04 0.72 8.54
CA GLY A 14 4.96 1.66 8.29
C GLY A 14 3.71 1.36 9.12
N VAL A 15 3.91 0.78 10.30
CA VAL A 15 2.82 0.30 11.19
C VAL A 15 1.91 1.40 11.70
N ALA A 16 2.37 2.64 11.78
CA ALA A 16 1.55 3.82 12.09
C ALA A 16 0.91 4.44 10.85
N GLY A 17 1.19 3.92 9.65
CA GLY A 17 0.56 4.27 8.39
C GLY A 17 -0.84 3.66 8.26
N PHE A 18 -1.56 4.02 7.19
CA PHE A 18 -2.93 3.56 6.95
C PHE A 18 -3.02 2.04 6.81
N ILE A 19 -2.33 1.47 5.81
CA ILE A 19 -2.40 0.04 5.53
C ILE A 19 -1.68 -0.76 6.63
N GLY A 20 -0.50 -0.28 7.09
CA GLY A 20 0.29 -0.97 8.11
C GLY A 20 -0.43 -1.13 9.44
N PHE A 21 -1.21 -0.12 9.85
CA PHE A 21 -2.08 -0.19 11.02
C PHE A 21 -3.10 -1.33 10.93
N HIS A 22 -3.82 -1.43 9.82
CA HIS A 22 -4.83 -2.47 9.63
C HIS A 22 -4.21 -3.86 9.49
N VAL A 23 -3.06 -3.99 8.80
CA VAL A 23 -2.33 -5.27 8.71
C VAL A 23 -1.90 -5.72 10.10
N ALA A 24 -1.29 -4.84 10.90
CA ALA A 24 -0.84 -5.19 12.25
C ALA A 24 -2.00 -5.65 13.13
N ARG A 25 -3.14 -4.95 13.08
CA ARG A 25 -4.34 -5.36 13.82
C ARG A 25 -4.81 -6.74 13.39
N ARG A 26 -4.97 -6.97 12.08
CA ARG A 26 -5.41 -8.27 11.56
C ARG A 26 -4.49 -9.40 12.03
N LEU A 27 -3.17 -9.20 11.98
CA LEU A 27 -2.20 -10.20 12.44
C LEU A 27 -2.34 -10.50 13.94
N LEU A 28 -2.50 -9.47 14.77
CA LEU A 28 -2.69 -9.63 16.21
C LEU A 28 -4.03 -10.29 16.55
N ASP A 29 -5.10 -9.91 15.86
CA ASP A 29 -6.44 -10.50 16.04
C ASP A 29 -6.45 -12.00 15.69
N ASP A 30 -5.59 -12.42 14.75
CA ASP A 30 -5.40 -13.82 14.37
C ASP A 30 -4.30 -14.55 15.20
N GLY A 31 -3.79 -13.91 16.27
CA GLY A 31 -2.86 -14.54 17.23
C GLY A 31 -1.40 -14.56 16.80
N HIS A 32 -0.99 -13.75 15.83
CA HIS A 32 0.41 -13.58 15.46
C HIS A 32 1.07 -12.51 16.34
N ARG A 33 2.41 -12.58 16.45
CA ARG A 33 3.22 -11.55 17.07
C ARG A 33 3.66 -10.53 16.02
N VAL A 34 3.65 -9.24 16.38
CA VAL A 34 4.00 -8.15 15.46
C VAL A 34 5.07 -7.25 16.07
N VAL A 35 6.18 -7.10 15.35
CA VAL A 35 7.13 -6.01 15.57
C VAL A 35 6.83 -4.91 14.55
N GLY A 36 6.45 -3.74 15.01
CA GLY A 36 6.05 -2.60 14.17
C GLY A 36 7.13 -1.52 14.14
N ILE A 37 7.50 -1.06 12.93
CA ILE A 37 8.41 0.09 12.74
C ILE A 37 7.69 1.23 12.05
N ASP A 38 7.88 2.45 12.55
CA ASP A 38 7.50 3.71 11.88
C ASP A 38 8.37 4.85 12.43
N ASN A 39 8.75 5.81 11.59
CA ASN A 39 9.52 6.99 12.04
C ASN A 39 8.62 8.12 12.56
N LEU A 40 7.30 7.99 12.42
CA LEU A 40 6.30 9.01 12.78
C LEU A 40 6.56 10.36 12.11
N ASN A 41 7.04 10.35 10.85
CA ASN A 41 7.34 11.59 10.13
C ASN A 41 6.11 12.52 10.05
N PRO A 42 6.33 13.85 9.98
CA PRO A 42 5.25 14.84 10.00
C PRO A 42 4.70 15.16 8.59
N TYR A 43 4.74 14.23 7.65
CA TYR A 43 4.16 14.40 6.31
C TYR A 43 2.67 14.78 6.38
N TYR A 44 1.94 14.20 7.33
CA TYR A 44 0.64 14.64 7.80
C TYR A 44 0.61 14.59 9.34
N ASP A 45 -0.47 15.09 9.95
CA ASP A 45 -0.57 15.19 11.41
C ASP A 45 -0.16 13.88 12.12
N PRO A 46 0.93 13.89 12.90
CA PRO A 46 1.38 12.71 13.65
C PRO A 46 0.41 12.25 14.74
N ALA A 47 -0.59 13.05 15.12
CA ALA A 47 -1.62 12.63 16.09
C ALA A 47 -2.36 11.40 15.57
N LEU A 48 -2.78 11.41 14.30
CA LEU A 48 -3.44 10.25 13.68
C LEU A 48 -2.56 9.00 13.69
N LYS A 49 -1.24 9.16 13.52
CA LYS A 49 -0.28 8.04 13.62
C LYS A 49 -0.22 7.47 15.05
N ARG A 50 -0.13 8.35 16.05
CA ARG A 50 -0.14 7.94 17.48
C ARG A 50 -1.44 7.25 17.86
N ASP A 51 -2.57 7.75 17.39
CA ASP A 51 -3.88 7.17 17.68
C ASP A 51 -4.07 5.80 17.03
N ARG A 52 -3.52 5.58 15.81
CA ARG A 52 -3.44 4.25 15.21
C ARG A 52 -2.62 3.30 16.07
N LEU A 53 -1.42 3.70 16.50
CA LEU A 53 -0.58 2.87 17.38
C LEU A 53 -1.25 2.53 18.70
N ALA A 54 -1.92 3.49 19.33
CA ALA A 54 -2.69 3.26 20.56
C ALA A 54 -3.80 2.21 20.36
N ARG A 55 -4.33 2.09 19.14
CA ARG A 55 -5.39 1.13 18.79
C ARG A 55 -4.86 -0.22 18.27
N VAL A 56 -3.60 -0.32 17.87
CA VAL A 56 -2.99 -1.62 17.55
C VAL A 56 -3.01 -2.52 18.80
N GLY A 57 -2.84 -1.92 19.96
CA GLY A 57 -2.99 -2.64 21.22
C GLY A 57 -1.69 -2.77 22.00
N SER A 58 -1.84 -3.22 23.26
CA SER A 58 -0.74 -3.44 24.22
C SER A 58 -0.83 -4.84 24.84
N ASN A 59 -1.28 -5.84 24.07
CA ASN A 59 -1.56 -7.19 24.56
C ASN A 59 -0.30 -8.09 24.75
N GLY A 60 0.89 -7.51 24.72
CA GLY A 60 2.15 -8.25 24.86
C GLY A 60 2.68 -8.86 23.55
N GLU A 61 1.85 -9.01 22.54
CA GLU A 61 2.22 -9.56 21.23
C GLU A 61 2.59 -8.46 20.22
N PHE A 62 2.49 -7.19 20.60
CA PHE A 62 2.89 -6.04 19.79
C PHE A 62 4.07 -5.28 20.41
N THR A 63 5.13 -5.13 19.64
CA THR A 63 6.28 -4.30 19.99
C THR A 63 6.43 -3.17 18.97
N PHE A 64 6.40 -1.92 19.41
CA PHE A 64 6.64 -0.76 18.55
C PHE A 64 8.08 -0.25 18.68
N ARG A 65 8.72 0.01 17.55
CA ARG A 65 10.03 0.67 17.46
C ARG A 65 9.92 1.93 16.61
N LYS A 66 10.15 3.09 17.22
CA LYS A 66 10.26 4.34 16.47
C LYS A 66 11.64 4.39 15.80
N LEU A 67 11.67 4.11 14.51
CA LEU A 67 12.90 4.00 13.73
C LEU A 67 12.67 4.46 12.30
N ASP A 68 13.65 5.17 11.73
CA ASP A 68 13.70 5.48 10.30
C ASP A 68 14.38 4.32 9.55
N LEU A 69 13.80 3.86 8.46
CA LEU A 69 14.40 2.80 7.64
C LEU A 69 15.74 3.19 7.02
N ALA A 70 16.02 4.49 6.87
CA ALA A 70 17.31 4.98 6.39
C ALA A 70 18.41 4.87 7.45
N ASP A 71 18.08 4.63 8.72
CA ASP A 71 19.05 4.34 9.78
C ASP A 71 19.50 2.86 9.68
N ARG A 72 20.67 2.67 9.04
CA ARG A 72 21.24 1.35 8.83
C ARG A 72 21.48 0.59 10.14
N GLY A 73 22.13 1.24 11.13
CA GLY A 73 22.47 0.60 12.40
C GLY A 73 21.24 0.14 13.16
N GLY A 74 20.23 1.01 13.26
CA GLY A 74 18.97 0.68 13.89
C GLY A 74 18.24 -0.48 13.19
N MET A 75 18.29 -0.54 11.86
CA MET A 75 17.70 -1.66 11.11
C MET A 75 18.47 -2.96 11.32
N GLU A 76 19.80 -2.94 11.35
CA GLU A 76 20.64 -4.11 11.69
C GLU A 76 20.31 -4.63 13.09
N GLU A 77 20.15 -3.76 14.08
CA GLU A 77 19.75 -4.14 15.46
C GLU A 77 18.35 -4.80 15.50
N VAL A 78 17.38 -4.32 14.71
CA VAL A 78 16.04 -4.92 14.65
C VAL A 78 16.10 -6.36 14.15
N PHE A 79 16.82 -6.62 13.07
CA PHE A 79 16.92 -7.96 12.49
C PHE A 79 17.80 -8.90 13.34
N ALA A 80 18.85 -8.37 14.01
CA ALA A 80 19.69 -9.15 14.90
C ALA A 80 18.98 -9.52 16.21
N GLY A 81 18.07 -8.68 16.68
CA GLY A 81 17.36 -8.86 17.96
C GLY A 81 16.25 -9.90 17.93
N GLU A 82 15.68 -10.19 16.77
CA GLU A 82 14.52 -11.09 16.64
C GLU A 82 14.54 -11.88 15.32
N ARG A 83 14.06 -13.12 15.38
CA ARG A 83 13.84 -13.91 14.17
C ARG A 83 12.41 -13.63 13.64
N PHE A 84 12.32 -13.25 12.38
CA PHE A 84 11.04 -13.03 11.71
C PHE A 84 10.69 -14.18 10.79
N ASP A 85 9.43 -14.59 10.83
CA ASP A 85 8.84 -15.58 9.91
C ASP A 85 8.37 -14.94 8.61
N ALA A 86 8.06 -13.64 8.64
CA ALA A 86 7.75 -12.84 7.46
C ALA A 86 8.06 -11.35 7.72
N VAL A 87 8.31 -10.62 6.64
CA VAL A 87 8.38 -9.15 6.65
C VAL A 87 7.29 -8.61 5.73
N VAL A 88 6.43 -7.71 6.27
CA VAL A 88 5.44 -6.96 5.50
C VAL A 88 5.90 -5.50 5.45
N HIS A 89 6.56 -5.14 4.35
CA HIS A 89 7.16 -3.83 4.18
C HIS A 89 6.20 -2.85 3.50
N LEU A 90 5.57 -1.98 4.31
CA LEU A 90 4.61 -0.97 3.86
C LEU A 90 5.09 0.47 4.09
N ALA A 91 6.21 0.64 4.79
CA ALA A 91 6.81 1.96 5.00
C ALA A 91 7.37 2.52 3.70
N ALA A 92 6.98 3.73 3.39
CA ALA A 92 7.51 4.50 2.28
C ALA A 92 7.14 5.97 2.44
N GLN A 93 7.91 6.87 1.81
CA GLN A 93 7.36 8.17 1.48
C GLN A 93 6.42 7.99 0.29
N ALA A 94 5.14 8.23 0.49
CA ALA A 94 4.09 8.11 -0.52
C ALA A 94 3.66 9.50 -1.03
N GLY A 95 2.94 9.51 -2.17
CA GLY A 95 2.41 10.72 -2.77
C GLY A 95 3.14 11.12 -4.05
N VAL A 96 2.44 11.05 -5.18
CA VAL A 96 2.98 11.42 -6.50
C VAL A 96 3.39 12.90 -6.52
N ARG A 97 2.52 13.80 -6.06
CA ARG A 97 2.74 15.24 -6.07
C ARG A 97 3.89 15.66 -5.16
N HIS A 98 3.89 15.15 -3.94
CA HIS A 98 4.96 15.44 -2.99
C HIS A 98 6.34 14.99 -3.49
N SER A 99 6.42 13.98 -4.37
CA SER A 99 7.69 13.56 -4.98
C SER A 99 8.27 14.57 -5.97
N ILE A 100 7.44 15.48 -6.48
CA ILE A 100 7.88 16.58 -7.35
C ILE A 100 8.50 17.69 -6.50
N GLU A 101 7.94 17.95 -5.33
CA GLU A 101 8.34 19.06 -4.44
C GLU A 101 9.53 18.66 -3.56
N ASN A 102 9.56 17.42 -3.08
CA ASN A 102 10.53 16.92 -2.10
C ASN A 102 11.18 15.59 -2.56
N PRO A 103 11.95 15.56 -3.66
CA PRO A 103 12.46 14.33 -4.26
C PRO A 103 13.42 13.55 -3.37
N HIS A 104 14.26 14.23 -2.57
CA HIS A 104 15.31 13.59 -1.77
C HIS A 104 14.76 12.64 -0.69
N VAL A 105 13.61 12.95 -0.08
CA VAL A 105 13.01 12.07 0.94
C VAL A 105 12.55 10.73 0.35
N TYR A 106 12.25 10.70 -0.96
CA TYR A 106 11.88 9.45 -1.65
C TYR A 106 13.09 8.53 -1.86
N VAL A 107 14.26 9.10 -2.14
CA VAL A 107 15.51 8.32 -2.26
C VAL A 107 15.86 7.70 -0.91
N GLY A 108 15.89 8.50 0.17
CA GLY A 108 16.20 8.01 1.51
C GLY A 108 15.22 6.93 1.99
N SER A 109 13.92 7.24 1.98
CA SER A 109 12.91 6.32 2.51
C SER A 109 12.66 5.11 1.62
N ASN A 110 12.53 5.31 0.29
CA ASN A 110 12.05 4.26 -0.60
C ASN A 110 13.17 3.41 -1.21
N LEU A 111 14.38 3.96 -1.41
CA LEU A 111 15.51 3.19 -1.96
C LEU A 111 16.46 2.74 -0.86
N THR A 112 17.04 3.67 -0.09
CA THR A 112 17.98 3.33 0.98
C THR A 112 17.29 2.49 2.06
N GLY A 113 16.10 2.91 2.53
CA GLY A 113 15.33 2.15 3.51
C GLY A 113 14.96 0.75 3.02
N PHE A 114 14.57 0.62 1.76
CA PHE A 114 14.24 -0.70 1.19
C PHE A 114 15.46 -1.61 1.06
N LEU A 115 16.64 -1.03 0.74
CA LEU A 115 17.90 -1.78 0.73
C LEU A 115 18.18 -2.39 2.13
N HIS A 116 17.98 -1.64 3.20
CA HIS A 116 18.18 -2.16 4.56
C HIS A 116 17.20 -3.30 4.91
N ILE A 117 15.97 -3.25 4.42
CA ILE A 117 15.01 -4.37 4.54
C ILE A 117 15.52 -5.62 3.80
N LEU A 118 15.99 -5.45 2.57
CA LEU A 118 16.52 -6.57 1.77
C LEU A 118 17.76 -7.19 2.40
N GLU A 119 18.71 -6.38 2.87
CA GLU A 119 19.91 -6.85 3.59
C GLU A 119 19.54 -7.55 4.91
N GLY A 120 18.58 -6.99 5.67
CA GLY A 120 18.06 -7.64 6.87
C GLY A 120 17.45 -9.01 6.56
N CYS A 121 16.61 -9.13 5.53
CA CYS A 121 16.04 -10.40 5.11
C CYS A 121 17.12 -11.39 4.67
N ARG A 122 18.13 -10.93 3.93
CA ARG A 122 19.25 -11.75 3.45
C ARG A 122 20.07 -12.33 4.59
N HIS A 123 20.52 -11.48 5.52
CA HIS A 123 21.44 -11.89 6.57
C HIS A 123 20.79 -12.70 7.69
N HIS A 124 19.47 -12.56 7.86
CA HIS A 124 18.71 -13.26 8.91
C HIS A 124 17.78 -14.36 8.38
N GLY A 125 17.85 -14.68 7.07
CA GLY A 125 17.15 -15.81 6.49
C GLY A 125 15.61 -15.69 6.58
N VAL A 126 15.05 -14.49 6.36
CA VAL A 126 13.61 -14.30 6.41
C VAL A 126 12.92 -15.11 5.30
N PRO A 127 11.95 -15.98 5.63
CA PRO A 127 11.33 -16.88 4.66
C PRO A 127 10.50 -16.19 3.58
N HIS A 128 9.93 -15.01 3.87
CA HIS A 128 9.10 -14.28 2.91
C HIS A 128 9.11 -12.77 3.15
N LEU A 129 9.42 -12.01 2.11
CA LEU A 129 9.27 -10.55 2.06
C LEU A 129 8.06 -10.20 1.18
N VAL A 130 7.01 -9.63 1.79
CA VAL A 130 5.90 -8.96 1.08
C VAL A 130 6.14 -7.46 1.13
N TYR A 131 6.14 -6.79 -0.01
CA TYR A 131 6.43 -5.35 -0.05
C TYR A 131 5.44 -4.55 -0.90
N ALA A 132 5.22 -3.31 -0.51
CA ALA A 132 4.36 -2.39 -1.25
C ALA A 132 5.06 -1.83 -2.49
N SER A 133 4.56 -2.18 -3.67
CA SER A 133 4.70 -1.41 -4.90
C SER A 133 3.49 -0.46 -5.05
N SER A 134 3.15 -0.02 -6.26
CA SER A 134 2.07 0.93 -6.52
C SER A 134 1.59 0.82 -7.95
N SER A 135 0.30 1.05 -8.21
CA SER A 135 -0.22 1.23 -9.56
C SER A 135 0.41 2.42 -10.31
N SER A 136 1.05 3.33 -9.59
CA SER A 136 1.81 4.44 -10.20
C SER A 136 2.95 3.96 -11.11
N VAL A 137 3.45 2.73 -10.95
CA VAL A 137 4.50 2.15 -11.82
C VAL A 137 4.03 1.98 -13.26
N TYR A 138 2.73 1.85 -13.50
CA TYR A 138 2.19 1.79 -14.86
C TYR A 138 2.44 3.07 -15.66
N GLY A 139 2.61 4.21 -14.98
CA GLY A 139 3.12 5.44 -15.60
C GLY A 139 2.34 5.86 -16.85
N ALA A 140 3.02 5.85 -17.99
CA ALA A 140 2.48 6.23 -19.30
C ALA A 140 1.71 5.11 -20.02
N ASN A 141 1.54 3.92 -19.43
CA ASN A 141 0.75 2.85 -20.03
C ASN A 141 -0.72 3.29 -20.19
N THR A 142 -1.30 2.97 -21.36
CA THR A 142 -2.70 3.32 -21.70
C THR A 142 -3.63 2.13 -21.85
N LYS A 143 -3.06 0.92 -22.03
CA LYS A 143 -3.83 -0.33 -22.09
C LYS A 143 -4.43 -0.62 -20.71
N MET A 144 -5.73 -0.84 -20.65
CA MET A 144 -6.46 -1.19 -19.43
C MET A 144 -7.34 -2.43 -19.65
N PRO A 145 -7.59 -3.22 -18.58
CA PRO A 145 -7.03 -3.06 -17.23
C PRO A 145 -5.52 -3.20 -17.21
N PHE A 146 -4.85 -2.57 -16.24
CA PHE A 146 -3.41 -2.68 -16.06
C PHE A 146 -3.03 -4.08 -15.58
N SER A 147 -2.20 -4.77 -16.34
CA SER A 147 -1.77 -6.13 -16.05
C SER A 147 -0.34 -6.17 -15.52
N VAL A 148 -0.04 -7.08 -14.59
CA VAL A 148 1.33 -7.32 -14.09
C VAL A 148 2.26 -7.86 -15.18
N HIS A 149 1.70 -8.39 -16.27
CA HIS A 149 2.41 -8.88 -17.45
C HIS A 149 2.80 -7.78 -18.45
N ASP A 150 2.30 -6.55 -18.26
CA ASP A 150 2.69 -5.41 -19.08
C ASP A 150 3.96 -4.76 -18.56
N ASN A 151 4.84 -4.33 -19.49
CA ASN A 151 6.05 -3.61 -19.15
C ASN A 151 5.74 -2.22 -18.55
N VAL A 152 6.51 -1.77 -17.56
CA VAL A 152 6.27 -0.53 -16.80
C VAL A 152 7.53 0.35 -16.70
N ASP A 153 8.19 0.58 -17.81
CA ASP A 153 9.49 1.28 -17.88
C ASP A 153 9.37 2.80 -18.11
N HIS A 154 8.15 3.34 -18.15
CA HIS A 154 7.90 4.78 -18.38
C HIS A 154 7.13 5.42 -17.22
N PRO A 155 7.72 5.47 -15.99
CA PRO A 155 7.09 6.14 -14.85
C PRO A 155 6.98 7.65 -15.11
N VAL A 156 5.90 8.27 -14.65
CA VAL A 156 5.63 9.72 -14.84
C VAL A 156 5.82 10.54 -13.56
N SER A 157 6.36 9.93 -12.52
CA SER A 157 6.73 10.59 -11.26
C SER A 157 7.92 9.89 -10.60
N LEU A 158 8.68 10.65 -9.79
CA LEU A 158 9.79 10.06 -9.03
C LEU A 158 9.29 9.00 -8.04
N TYR A 159 8.13 9.20 -7.41
CA TYR A 159 7.50 8.16 -6.58
C TYR A 159 7.33 6.85 -7.35
N ALA A 160 6.75 6.89 -8.56
CA ALA A 160 6.60 5.72 -9.40
C ALA A 160 7.94 5.07 -9.74
N ALA A 161 8.95 5.88 -10.09
CA ALA A 161 10.30 5.40 -10.38
C ALA A 161 10.92 4.68 -9.17
N THR A 162 10.76 5.23 -7.94
CA THR A 162 11.27 4.54 -6.73
C THR A 162 10.54 3.24 -6.46
N LYS A 163 9.23 3.14 -6.72
CA LYS A 163 8.46 1.90 -6.56
C LYS A 163 8.85 0.85 -7.61
N LYS A 164 9.07 1.25 -8.87
CA LYS A 164 9.64 0.34 -9.87
C LYS A 164 11.04 -0.12 -9.48
N ALA A 165 11.88 0.77 -8.96
CA ALA A 165 13.20 0.39 -8.46
C ALA A 165 13.11 -0.64 -7.32
N ASN A 166 12.11 -0.54 -6.41
CA ASN A 166 11.89 -1.57 -5.40
C ASN A 166 11.59 -2.94 -6.02
N GLU A 167 10.77 -3.02 -7.07
CA GLU A 167 10.51 -4.27 -7.78
C GLU A 167 11.80 -4.88 -8.35
N LEU A 168 12.66 -4.06 -8.99
CA LEU A 168 13.95 -4.50 -9.56
C LEU A 168 14.92 -4.93 -8.45
N MET A 169 15.02 -4.19 -7.35
CA MET A 169 15.88 -4.54 -6.22
C MET A 169 15.44 -5.87 -5.58
N ALA A 170 14.13 -6.04 -5.32
CA ALA A 170 13.59 -7.29 -4.76
C ALA A 170 13.86 -8.48 -5.68
N HIS A 171 13.65 -8.34 -6.99
CA HIS A 171 13.97 -9.37 -7.97
C HIS A 171 15.47 -9.73 -7.96
N THR A 172 16.35 -8.72 -7.89
CA THR A 172 17.81 -8.94 -7.82
C THR A 172 18.18 -9.78 -6.59
N TYR A 173 17.59 -9.48 -5.42
CA TYR A 173 17.86 -10.24 -4.19
C TYR A 173 17.24 -11.64 -4.22
N ALA A 174 16.09 -11.81 -4.85
CA ALA A 174 15.50 -13.12 -5.09
C ALA A 174 16.41 -13.97 -6.01
N ALA A 175 16.95 -13.39 -7.08
CA ALA A 175 17.79 -14.08 -8.03
C ALA A 175 19.17 -14.44 -7.46
N LEU A 176 19.82 -13.52 -6.72
CA LEU A 176 21.17 -13.71 -6.19
C LEU A 176 21.21 -14.54 -4.90
N TYR A 177 20.22 -14.36 -4.03
CA TYR A 177 20.24 -14.91 -2.66
C TYR A 177 19.08 -15.85 -2.36
N GLY A 178 18.18 -16.07 -3.32
CA GLY A 178 17.04 -16.98 -3.14
C GLY A 178 15.98 -16.46 -2.15
N ILE A 179 15.93 -15.14 -1.88
CA ILE A 179 14.96 -14.55 -0.94
C ILE A 179 13.58 -14.53 -1.60
N PRO A 180 12.57 -15.22 -1.05
CA PRO A 180 11.22 -15.15 -1.60
C PRO A 180 10.62 -13.76 -1.43
N CYS A 181 10.29 -13.09 -2.54
CA CYS A 181 9.79 -11.72 -2.56
C CYS A 181 8.45 -11.61 -3.30
N THR A 182 7.43 -11.01 -2.67
CA THR A 182 6.16 -10.69 -3.32
C THR A 182 5.91 -9.19 -3.30
N GLY A 183 5.86 -8.57 -4.47
CA GLY A 183 5.49 -7.17 -4.65
C GLY A 183 3.98 -7.02 -4.89
N LEU A 184 3.36 -6.07 -4.20
CA LEU A 184 1.95 -5.75 -4.36
C LEU A 184 1.81 -4.35 -4.95
N ARG A 185 1.26 -4.23 -6.17
CA ARG A 185 0.91 -2.96 -6.79
C ARG A 185 -0.45 -2.51 -6.27
N PHE A 186 -0.45 -1.72 -5.20
CA PHE A 186 -1.68 -1.15 -4.64
C PHE A 186 -2.30 -0.12 -5.58
N PHE A 187 -3.61 -0.24 -5.79
CA PHE A 187 -4.42 0.79 -6.41
C PHE A 187 -4.91 1.80 -5.36
N THR A 188 -6.00 2.53 -5.60
CA THR A 188 -6.42 3.60 -4.69
C THR A 188 -7.13 3.02 -3.46
N VAL A 189 -6.41 2.85 -2.37
CA VAL A 189 -6.95 2.33 -1.11
C VAL A 189 -7.67 3.44 -0.35
N TYR A 190 -8.88 3.15 0.16
CA TYR A 190 -9.68 4.06 0.96
C TYR A 190 -10.39 3.35 2.11
N GLY A 191 -10.83 4.11 3.12
CA GLY A 191 -11.57 3.58 4.28
C GLY A 191 -11.21 4.27 5.59
N PRO A 192 -11.78 3.80 6.72
CA PRO A 192 -11.49 4.31 8.06
C PRO A 192 -9.99 4.35 8.36
N TRP A 193 -9.57 5.36 9.11
CA TRP A 193 -8.15 5.60 9.41
C TRP A 193 -7.30 5.90 8.17
N GLY A 194 -7.94 6.33 7.06
CA GLY A 194 -7.28 6.66 5.81
C GLY A 194 -6.27 7.80 5.94
N ARG A 195 -5.52 8.03 4.86
CA ARG A 195 -4.52 9.11 4.81
C ARG A 195 -5.19 10.46 4.60
N PRO A 196 -4.85 11.49 5.40
CA PRO A 196 -5.45 12.83 5.30
C PRO A 196 -5.18 13.59 4.00
N ASP A 197 -4.15 13.18 3.24
CA ASP A 197 -3.77 13.77 1.94
C ASP A 197 -4.53 13.16 0.75
N MET A 198 -5.36 12.13 0.97
CA MET A 198 -6.14 11.48 -0.07
C MET A 198 -7.51 12.14 -0.27
N ALA A 199 -8.04 12.03 -1.51
CA ALA A 199 -9.26 12.72 -1.94
C ALA A 199 -10.46 12.52 -0.99
N LEU A 200 -10.76 11.28 -0.57
CA LEU A 200 -11.89 11.03 0.33
C LEU A 200 -11.78 11.86 1.62
N PHE A 201 -10.60 11.91 2.21
CA PHE A 201 -10.37 12.62 3.46
C PHE A 201 -10.40 14.14 3.26
N THR A 202 -9.71 14.65 2.22
CA THR A 202 -9.67 16.09 1.93
C THR A 202 -11.05 16.63 1.55
N PHE A 203 -11.81 15.88 0.76
CA PHE A 203 -13.18 16.25 0.37
C PHE A 203 -14.12 16.24 1.57
N THR A 204 -14.09 15.18 2.39
CA THR A 204 -14.91 15.11 3.61
C THR A 204 -14.69 16.30 4.51
N ARG A 205 -13.41 16.64 4.78
CA ARG A 205 -13.07 17.79 5.61
C ARG A 205 -13.58 19.10 5.00
N ALA A 206 -13.33 19.33 3.72
CA ALA A 206 -13.73 20.56 3.05
C ALA A 206 -15.26 20.72 3.03
N ILE A 207 -16.02 19.66 2.72
CA ILE A 207 -17.49 19.69 2.71
C ILE A 207 -18.05 20.00 4.10
N LEU A 208 -17.52 19.37 5.15
CA LEU A 208 -17.96 19.61 6.52
C LEU A 208 -17.63 21.04 7.00
N GLU A 209 -16.52 21.60 6.56
CA GLU A 209 -16.11 22.98 6.84
C GLU A 209 -16.77 24.02 5.92
N GLY A 210 -17.60 23.61 4.96
CA GLY A 210 -18.27 24.52 4.00
C GLY A 210 -17.31 25.16 3.00
N ARG A 211 -16.18 24.49 2.69
CA ARG A 211 -15.21 24.92 1.69
C ARG A 211 -15.38 24.16 0.38
N ALA A 212 -15.06 24.82 -0.74
CA ALA A 212 -15.04 24.18 -2.05
C ALA A 212 -14.03 23.03 -2.11
N ILE A 213 -14.36 22.00 -2.88
CA ILE A 213 -13.45 20.89 -3.23
C ILE A 213 -12.89 21.09 -4.63
N ASP A 214 -11.58 20.84 -4.79
CA ASP A 214 -10.90 20.91 -6.09
C ASP A 214 -11.10 19.62 -6.87
N ILE A 215 -11.72 19.74 -8.05
CA ILE A 215 -12.02 18.63 -8.95
C ILE A 215 -11.16 18.76 -10.20
N TYR A 216 -10.10 17.95 -10.26
CA TYR A 216 -9.15 17.97 -11.37
C TYR A 216 -9.70 17.28 -12.61
N ASN A 217 -9.15 17.64 -13.77
CA ASN A 217 -9.60 17.21 -15.09
C ASN A 217 -11.10 17.41 -15.30
N TYR A 218 -11.67 18.48 -14.71
CA TYR A 218 -13.09 18.79 -14.80
C TYR A 218 -14.02 17.64 -14.41
N GLY A 219 -13.53 16.72 -13.54
CA GLY A 219 -14.26 15.54 -13.08
C GLY A 219 -14.19 14.33 -14.02
N ASP A 220 -13.59 14.46 -15.22
CA ASP A 220 -13.42 13.35 -16.17
C ASP A 220 -12.26 12.45 -15.74
N MET A 221 -12.44 11.78 -14.59
CA MET A 221 -11.46 10.85 -14.00
C MET A 221 -12.13 9.58 -13.48
N GLN A 222 -11.41 8.47 -13.59
CA GLN A 222 -11.82 7.19 -13.03
C GLN A 222 -10.69 6.61 -12.18
N ARG A 223 -11.05 6.05 -11.03
CA ARG A 223 -10.09 5.36 -10.15
C ARG A 223 -10.64 4.01 -9.72
N ASP A 224 -9.75 3.05 -9.69
CA ASP A 224 -9.99 1.77 -9.02
C ASP A 224 -9.84 2.01 -7.51
N PHE A 225 -10.98 2.32 -6.87
CA PHE A 225 -11.05 2.47 -5.41
C PHE A 225 -11.25 1.12 -4.76
N THR A 226 -10.38 0.78 -3.82
CA THR A 226 -10.45 -0.51 -3.12
C THR A 226 -10.54 -0.27 -1.62
N TYR A 227 -11.55 -0.87 -1.00
CA TYR A 227 -11.80 -0.70 0.42
C TYR A 227 -10.71 -1.35 1.26
N ILE A 228 -10.37 -0.75 2.40
CA ILE A 228 -9.24 -1.16 3.24
C ILE A 228 -9.33 -2.63 3.68
N ASP A 229 -10.49 -3.13 4.08
CA ASP A 229 -10.63 -4.50 4.56
C ASP A 229 -10.31 -5.52 3.46
N ASP A 230 -10.70 -5.24 2.21
CA ASP A 230 -10.36 -6.06 1.05
C ASP A 230 -8.85 -6.09 0.80
N ILE A 231 -8.21 -4.93 0.94
CA ILE A 231 -6.75 -4.83 0.83
C ILE A 231 -6.06 -5.67 1.90
N ILE A 232 -6.53 -5.58 3.14
CA ILE A 232 -5.94 -6.33 4.26
C ILE A 232 -6.10 -7.83 4.06
N GLU A 233 -7.25 -8.29 3.62
CA GLU A 233 -7.48 -9.70 3.32
C GLU A 233 -6.53 -10.21 2.22
N GLY A 234 -6.34 -9.43 1.15
CA GLY A 234 -5.40 -9.77 0.09
C GLY A 234 -3.95 -9.84 0.58
N VAL A 235 -3.48 -8.83 1.33
CA VAL A 235 -2.12 -8.82 1.92
C VAL A 235 -1.94 -10.00 2.88
N TYR A 236 -2.92 -10.26 3.74
CA TYR A 236 -2.89 -11.35 4.71
C TYR A 236 -2.75 -12.70 4.02
N ARG A 237 -3.56 -13.00 3.01
CA ARG A 237 -3.48 -14.28 2.28
C ARG A 237 -2.16 -14.44 1.54
N ILE A 238 -1.68 -13.38 0.88
CA ILE A 238 -0.40 -13.38 0.17
C ILE A 238 0.78 -13.67 1.11
N MET A 239 0.74 -13.18 2.35
CA MET A 239 1.82 -13.42 3.32
C MET A 239 2.09 -14.91 3.55
N PHE A 240 1.08 -15.77 3.42
CA PHE A 240 1.22 -17.23 3.54
C PHE A 240 1.56 -17.95 2.22
N LEU A 241 1.53 -17.22 1.10
CA LEU A 241 1.85 -17.78 -0.22
C LEU A 241 3.30 -17.42 -0.60
N ILE A 242 4.25 -18.20 -0.09
CA ILE A 242 5.68 -18.01 -0.37
C ILE A 242 5.94 -18.27 -1.87
N PRO A 243 6.43 -17.29 -2.65
CA PRO A 243 6.66 -17.46 -4.07
C PRO A 243 7.79 -18.45 -4.34
N ARG A 244 7.67 -19.15 -5.47
CA ARG A 244 8.67 -20.07 -5.98
C ARG A 244 9.12 -19.62 -7.36
N ALA A 245 10.31 -20.07 -7.75
CA ALA A 245 10.78 -19.92 -9.13
C ALA A 245 9.77 -20.54 -10.10
N ASP A 246 9.49 -19.84 -11.20
CA ASP A 246 8.66 -20.35 -12.28
C ASP A 246 9.53 -21.19 -13.24
N PRO A 247 9.37 -22.51 -13.28
CA PRO A 247 10.20 -23.36 -14.13
C PRO A 247 9.90 -23.19 -15.64
N THR A 248 8.81 -22.50 -15.98
CA THR A 248 8.40 -22.24 -17.35
C THR A 248 8.81 -20.85 -17.84
N TRP A 249 9.43 -20.04 -16.96
CA TRP A 249 9.86 -18.68 -17.32
C TRP A 249 10.92 -18.69 -18.42
N ASP A 250 10.67 -17.95 -19.50
CA ASP A 250 11.51 -17.90 -20.68
C ASP A 250 12.19 -16.53 -20.82
N GLY A 251 13.51 -16.47 -20.66
CA GLY A 251 14.30 -15.25 -20.80
C GLY A 251 14.29 -14.63 -22.21
N SER A 252 13.83 -15.37 -23.24
CA SER A 252 13.64 -14.80 -24.59
C SER A 252 12.31 -14.03 -24.71
N ARG A 253 11.36 -14.27 -23.78
CA ARG A 253 10.07 -13.59 -23.65
C ARG A 253 9.76 -13.35 -22.17
N PRO A 254 10.54 -12.47 -21.50
CA PRO A 254 10.46 -12.30 -20.07
C PRO A 254 9.10 -11.75 -19.66
N ASP A 255 8.41 -12.47 -18.78
CA ASP A 255 7.17 -12.01 -18.14
C ASP A 255 7.52 -11.16 -16.92
N PRO A 256 7.10 -9.87 -16.86
CA PRO A 256 7.42 -8.99 -15.74
C PRO A 256 6.75 -9.39 -14.42
N GLY A 257 5.63 -10.13 -14.44
CA GLY A 257 4.88 -10.56 -13.27
C GLY A 257 5.44 -11.80 -12.58
N THR A 258 6.27 -12.58 -13.30
CA THR A 258 6.85 -13.86 -12.84
C THR A 258 8.37 -13.86 -12.98
N SER A 259 9.06 -14.91 -12.54
CA SER A 259 10.51 -14.99 -12.64
C SER A 259 11.03 -16.43 -12.52
N PHE A 260 12.23 -16.67 -13.09
CA PHE A 260 13.05 -17.83 -12.77
C PHE A 260 13.55 -17.87 -11.31
N ALA A 261 13.44 -16.77 -10.60
CA ALA A 261 13.73 -16.63 -9.16
C ALA A 261 12.44 -16.67 -8.33
N PRO A 262 12.48 -16.87 -6.99
CA PRO A 262 11.31 -16.84 -6.12
C PRO A 262 10.78 -15.42 -5.94
N SER A 263 10.30 -14.81 -7.03
CA SER A 263 9.79 -13.45 -7.09
C SER A 263 8.47 -13.39 -7.86
N ARG A 264 7.49 -12.67 -7.31
CA ARG A 264 6.17 -12.47 -7.92
C ARG A 264 5.69 -11.05 -7.71
N ILE A 265 4.95 -10.54 -8.70
CA ILE A 265 4.24 -9.26 -8.62
C ILE A 265 2.75 -9.53 -8.76
N TYR A 266 1.93 -8.89 -7.94
CA TYR A 266 0.47 -8.90 -8.05
C TYR A 266 -0.10 -7.49 -8.04
N ASN A 267 -1.16 -7.27 -8.80
CA ASN A 267 -2.03 -6.13 -8.59
C ASN A 267 -2.97 -6.43 -7.42
N ILE A 268 -3.21 -5.43 -6.58
CA ILE A 268 -4.23 -5.49 -5.54
C ILE A 268 -5.15 -4.27 -5.69
N GLY A 269 -6.35 -4.54 -6.22
CA GLY A 269 -7.35 -3.54 -6.59
C GLY A 269 -8.70 -4.18 -6.80
N GLY A 270 -9.77 -3.37 -6.84
CA GLY A 270 -11.15 -3.82 -6.98
C GLY A 270 -11.51 -4.28 -8.40
N SER A 271 -10.71 -3.93 -9.41
CA SER A 271 -10.99 -4.17 -10.83
C SER A 271 -12.33 -3.54 -11.33
N HIS A 272 -12.85 -2.56 -10.57
CA HIS A 272 -14.08 -1.83 -10.88
C HIS A 272 -13.82 -0.33 -10.77
N PRO A 273 -13.38 0.33 -11.86
CA PRO A 273 -13.10 1.76 -11.84
C PRO A 273 -14.37 2.57 -11.60
N VAL A 274 -14.31 3.48 -10.63
CA VAL A 274 -15.41 4.37 -10.26
C VAL A 274 -15.14 5.76 -10.82
N ASN A 275 -16.16 6.39 -11.41
CA ASN A 275 -16.11 7.76 -11.86
C ASN A 275 -15.97 8.71 -10.66
N LEU A 276 -15.09 9.72 -10.74
CA LEU A 276 -14.84 10.66 -9.65
C LEU A 276 -16.10 11.43 -9.24
N MET A 277 -16.94 11.82 -10.20
CA MET A 277 -18.18 12.54 -9.89
C MET A 277 -19.16 11.67 -9.13
N HIS A 278 -19.32 10.39 -9.52
CA HIS A 278 -20.14 9.42 -8.78
C HIS A 278 -19.60 9.23 -7.35
N PHE A 279 -18.27 9.10 -7.19
CA PHE A 279 -17.63 9.00 -5.88
C PHE A 279 -17.96 10.19 -4.97
N ILE A 280 -17.97 11.41 -5.55
CA ILE A 280 -18.35 12.65 -4.85
C ILE A 280 -19.84 12.64 -4.48
N GLU A 281 -20.73 12.25 -5.38
CA GLU A 281 -22.18 12.15 -5.13
C GLU A 281 -22.48 11.19 -3.97
N VAL A 282 -21.82 10.03 -3.93
CA VAL A 282 -21.95 9.08 -2.81
C VAL A 282 -21.47 9.70 -1.51
N LEU A 283 -20.35 10.44 -1.53
CA LEU A 283 -19.83 11.13 -0.36
C LEU A 283 -20.79 12.25 0.12
N GLU A 284 -21.32 13.06 -0.79
CA GLU A 284 -22.31 14.11 -0.49
C GLU A 284 -23.55 13.51 0.19
N LYS A 285 -24.04 12.40 -0.33
CA LYS A 285 -25.18 11.65 0.25
C LYS A 285 -24.87 11.14 1.66
N ALA A 286 -23.71 10.54 1.87
CA ALA A 286 -23.29 10.02 3.17
C ALA A 286 -23.08 11.13 4.21
N LEU A 287 -22.61 12.32 3.77
CA LEU A 287 -22.44 13.49 4.63
C LEU A 287 -23.74 14.26 4.85
N GLY A 288 -24.77 14.07 4.03
CA GLY A 288 -26.00 14.90 4.03
C GLY A 288 -25.75 16.35 3.64
N ARG A 289 -24.70 16.64 2.88
CA ARG A 289 -24.27 17.98 2.45
C ARG A 289 -23.76 17.96 1.02
N GLN A 290 -24.12 18.99 0.24
CA GLN A 290 -23.61 19.22 -1.10
C GLN A 290 -22.22 19.88 -1.04
N ALA A 291 -21.32 19.50 -1.94
CA ALA A 291 -20.02 20.12 -2.10
C ALA A 291 -20.11 21.33 -3.03
N GLU A 292 -19.48 22.41 -2.68
CA GLU A 292 -19.08 23.43 -3.65
C GLU A 292 -17.90 22.90 -4.46
N LYS A 293 -17.98 22.95 -5.80
CA LYS A 293 -17.05 22.27 -6.71
C LYS A 293 -16.24 23.30 -7.50
N ASN A 294 -14.92 23.30 -7.31
CA ASN A 294 -13.97 24.08 -8.09
C ASN A 294 -13.37 23.19 -9.19
N MET A 295 -13.78 23.40 -10.45
CA MET A 295 -13.39 22.59 -11.59
C MET A 295 -12.04 23.05 -12.14
N LEU A 296 -11.03 22.16 -12.11
CA LEU A 296 -9.64 22.47 -12.47
C LEU A 296 -9.13 21.57 -13.61
N PRO A 297 -8.13 22.02 -14.39
CA PRO A 297 -7.48 21.17 -15.40
C PRO A 297 -6.72 20.00 -14.77
N LEU A 298 -6.36 19.02 -15.59
CA LEU A 298 -5.55 17.87 -15.16
C LEU A 298 -4.21 18.31 -14.58
N GLN A 299 -3.83 17.75 -13.45
CA GLN A 299 -2.54 18.02 -12.81
C GLN A 299 -1.39 17.21 -13.43
N LYS A 300 -0.18 17.77 -13.37
CA LYS A 300 1.04 17.08 -13.79
C LYS A 300 1.26 15.81 -12.94
N GLY A 301 1.61 14.70 -13.61
CA GLY A 301 1.84 13.43 -12.96
C GLY A 301 0.59 12.62 -12.63
N ASP A 302 -0.61 13.16 -12.86
CA ASP A 302 -1.88 12.44 -12.73
C ASP A 302 -2.24 11.69 -14.02
N VAL A 303 -2.95 10.56 -13.87
CA VAL A 303 -3.49 9.78 -15.00
C VAL A 303 -5.01 9.88 -15.01
N LYS A 304 -5.63 9.81 -16.21
CA LYS A 304 -7.08 9.95 -16.37
C LYS A 304 -7.86 8.80 -15.73
N ALA A 305 -7.36 7.56 -15.87
CA ALA A 305 -8.05 6.38 -15.37
C ALA A 305 -7.06 5.36 -14.81
N THR A 306 -7.51 4.54 -13.84
CA THR A 306 -6.82 3.34 -13.37
C THR A 306 -7.83 2.21 -13.20
N CYS A 307 -7.44 1.00 -13.61
CA CYS A 307 -8.21 -0.23 -13.43
C CYS A 307 -7.23 -1.39 -13.28
N ALA A 308 -7.33 -2.14 -12.19
CA ALA A 308 -6.49 -3.30 -11.95
C ALA A 308 -6.98 -4.51 -12.74
N ASP A 309 -6.07 -5.24 -13.37
CA ASP A 309 -6.24 -6.66 -13.62
C ASP A 309 -5.73 -7.40 -12.36
N ALA A 310 -6.64 -7.90 -11.55
CA ALA A 310 -6.34 -8.61 -10.31
C ALA A 310 -6.55 -10.13 -10.41
N LEU A 311 -6.69 -10.68 -11.63
CA LEU A 311 -6.98 -12.10 -11.84
C LEU A 311 -5.87 -13.01 -11.31
N ASP A 312 -4.60 -12.59 -11.40
CA ASP A 312 -3.49 -13.36 -10.84
C ASP A 312 -3.57 -13.48 -9.32
N LEU A 313 -3.95 -12.39 -8.63
CA LEU A 313 -4.15 -12.42 -7.18
C LEU A 313 -5.34 -13.33 -6.82
N GLU A 314 -6.47 -13.17 -7.52
CA GLU A 314 -7.66 -13.99 -7.32
C GLU A 314 -7.35 -15.49 -7.50
N ALA A 315 -6.65 -15.84 -8.58
CA ALA A 315 -6.23 -17.22 -8.84
C ALA A 315 -5.27 -17.77 -7.76
N ALA A 316 -4.35 -16.91 -7.27
CA ALA A 316 -3.33 -17.32 -6.31
C ALA A 316 -3.89 -17.55 -4.90
N VAL A 317 -4.85 -16.73 -4.44
CA VAL A 317 -5.31 -16.75 -3.04
C VAL A 317 -6.81 -17.02 -2.87
N GLY A 318 -7.55 -17.23 -3.95
CA GLY A 318 -9.00 -17.49 -3.91
C GLY A 318 -9.80 -16.35 -3.31
N PHE A 319 -9.36 -15.10 -3.51
CA PHE A 319 -10.01 -13.91 -2.96
C PHE A 319 -10.03 -12.77 -3.98
N ARG A 320 -11.16 -12.10 -4.05
CA ARG A 320 -11.36 -10.90 -4.87
C ARG A 320 -11.94 -9.78 -4.02
N PRO A 321 -11.40 -8.55 -4.09
CA PRO A 321 -12.00 -7.36 -3.49
C PRO A 321 -13.44 -7.17 -3.97
N GLY A 322 -14.38 -6.85 -3.06
CA GLY A 322 -15.79 -6.80 -3.40
C GLY A 322 -16.63 -5.77 -2.64
N VAL A 323 -16.05 -4.99 -1.72
CA VAL A 323 -16.80 -3.96 -0.98
C VAL A 323 -17.20 -2.82 -1.93
N PRO A 324 -18.51 -2.55 -2.14
CA PRO A 324 -18.98 -1.45 -2.96
C PRO A 324 -18.54 -0.09 -2.43
N VAL A 325 -18.33 0.89 -3.33
CA VAL A 325 -17.88 2.23 -2.94
C VAL A 325 -18.89 2.93 -2.02
N GLU A 326 -20.16 2.69 -2.21
CA GLU A 326 -21.25 3.23 -1.38
C GLU A 326 -21.12 2.78 0.07
N GLU A 327 -20.86 1.50 0.28
CA GLU A 327 -20.67 0.93 1.62
C GLU A 327 -19.37 1.42 2.26
N GLY A 328 -18.28 1.40 1.51
CA GLY A 328 -16.97 1.82 2.01
C GLY A 328 -16.92 3.31 2.38
N ILE A 329 -17.58 4.19 1.61
CA ILE A 329 -17.69 5.62 1.93
C ILE A 329 -18.57 5.81 3.18
N GLN A 330 -19.68 5.10 3.31
CA GLN A 330 -20.55 5.19 4.48
C GLN A 330 -19.76 4.83 5.74
N ARG A 331 -19.03 3.71 5.76
CA ARG A 331 -18.19 3.28 6.89
C ARG A 331 -17.08 4.30 7.20
N PHE A 332 -16.50 4.92 6.18
CA PHE A 332 -15.50 5.98 6.36
C PHE A 332 -16.10 7.23 7.02
N VAL A 333 -17.28 7.69 6.56
CA VAL A 333 -17.96 8.88 7.11
C VAL A 333 -18.35 8.66 8.57
N GLU A 334 -18.87 7.48 8.93
CA GLU A 334 -19.20 7.11 10.31
C GLU A 334 -17.97 7.18 11.22
N TRP A 335 -16.86 6.58 10.76
CA TRP A 335 -15.58 6.68 11.47
C TRP A 335 -15.10 8.12 11.59
N TYR A 336 -15.14 8.90 10.49
CA TYR A 336 -14.65 10.27 10.46
C TYR A 336 -15.40 11.14 11.47
N ARG A 337 -16.72 11.06 11.46
CA ARG A 337 -17.58 11.80 12.42
C ARG A 337 -17.32 11.41 13.87
N SER A 338 -17.19 10.13 14.13
CA SER A 338 -16.88 9.63 15.48
C SER A 338 -15.50 10.09 15.96
N TYR A 339 -14.49 10.02 15.10
CA TYR A 339 -13.11 10.35 15.44
C TYR A 339 -12.90 11.85 15.64
N TYR A 340 -13.44 12.68 14.72
CA TYR A 340 -13.31 14.14 14.77
C TYR A 340 -14.43 14.84 15.55
N ARG A 341 -15.45 14.10 16.00
CA ARG A 341 -16.63 14.61 16.75
C ARG A 341 -17.39 15.70 15.98
N VAL A 342 -17.69 15.47 14.71
CA VAL A 342 -18.35 16.41 13.77
C VAL A 342 -19.58 15.79 13.12
#